data_558060c2439003db9d056a365b842566
#
_entry.id   558060c2439003db9d056a365b842566
#
_cell.length_a   1.000
_cell.length_b   1.000
_cell.length_c   1.000
_cell.angle_alpha   90.00
_cell.angle_beta   90.00
_cell.angle_gamma   90.00
#
_symmetry.space_group_name_H-M   'P 1'
#
loop_
_entity.id
_entity.type
_entity.pdbx_description
1 polymer ?
#
loop_
_entity_poly.entity_id
_entity_poly.type
_entity_poly.pdbx_seq_one_letter_code
_entity_poly.pdbx_strand_id
1 'polypeptide(L)'
;MAATGAILFIVVAIAACAAAVLAILGTAQLAMSGPAAIERDGLARGERAPAWSLRAADGAGHRSPPARPLQLIIFADHSLKSFPSVVDGLRQLRDQDPAVEIVVLLRKRSEMAEPVLRLIGLEGIPVLAGSAALYADYNVRVGPFAIFVDSAGRVRASSLVNHGWQIAKLRQLADVPLLPAGSRSARPPRRRLAGA
;
A
#
# COMPACT_ATOMS: atom_id res chain seq x y z
N MET A 1 34.86 33.24 39.72
CA MET A 1 34.02 33.60 38.55
C MET A 1 34.48 32.97 37.22
N ALA A 2 35.75 32.71 36.98
CA ALA A 2 36.23 32.09 35.71
C ALA A 2 35.79 30.63 35.50
N ALA A 3 35.70 29.83 36.58
CA ALA A 3 35.32 28.40 36.47
C ALA A 3 33.86 28.19 36.04
N THR A 4 32.94 29.04 36.45
CA THR A 4 31.52 28.94 36.11
C THR A 4 31.26 29.22 34.62
N GLY A 5 32.01 30.16 34.01
CA GLY A 5 31.93 30.45 32.58
C GLY A 5 32.47 29.32 31.71
N ALA A 6 33.53 28.64 32.13
CA ALA A 6 34.10 27.51 31.41
C ALA A 6 33.13 26.30 31.38
N ILE A 7 32.47 26.02 32.51
CA ILE A 7 31.48 24.92 32.57
C ILE A 7 30.29 25.20 31.67
N LEU A 8 29.76 26.42 31.68
CA LEU A 8 28.64 26.82 30.83
C LEU A 8 29.01 26.68 29.36
N PHE A 9 30.20 27.10 28.96
CA PHE A 9 30.67 26.98 27.57
C PHE A 9 30.79 25.54 27.14
N ILE A 10 31.30 24.65 27.98
CA ILE A 10 31.40 23.20 27.66
C ILE A 10 30.01 22.58 27.49
N VAL A 11 29.05 22.89 28.35
CA VAL A 11 27.66 22.37 28.25
C VAL A 11 27.00 22.83 26.97
N VAL A 12 27.13 24.10 26.59
CA VAL A 12 26.58 24.63 25.34
C VAL A 12 27.24 23.97 24.12
N ALA A 13 28.54 23.76 24.13
CA ALA A 13 29.26 23.10 23.04
C ALA A 13 28.80 21.64 22.87
N ILE A 14 28.62 20.89 23.96
CA ILE A 14 28.10 19.51 23.90
C ILE A 14 26.68 19.47 23.36
N ALA A 15 25.80 20.38 23.79
CA ALA A 15 24.42 20.46 23.30
C ALA A 15 24.36 20.79 21.79
N ALA A 16 25.21 21.70 21.33
CA ALA A 16 25.30 22.05 19.91
C ALA A 16 25.83 20.87 19.07
N CYS A 17 26.82 20.13 19.54
CA CYS A 17 27.30 18.92 18.87
C CYS A 17 26.22 17.82 18.80
N ALA A 18 25.49 17.60 19.88
CA ALA A 18 24.41 16.62 19.92
C ALA A 18 23.27 16.98 18.93
N ALA A 19 22.90 18.27 18.87
CA ALA A 19 21.91 18.75 17.93
C ALA A 19 22.36 18.57 16.44
N ALA A 20 23.64 18.85 16.17
CA ALA A 20 24.20 18.65 14.82
C ALA A 20 24.23 17.17 14.42
N VAL A 21 24.58 16.27 15.33
CA VAL A 21 24.56 14.82 15.09
C VAL A 21 23.14 14.34 14.82
N LEU A 22 22.14 14.78 15.60
CA LEU A 22 20.73 14.43 15.38
C LEU A 22 20.21 14.97 14.05
N ALA A 23 20.60 16.17 13.64
CA ALA A 23 20.24 16.74 12.34
C ALA A 23 20.85 15.94 11.18
N ILE A 24 22.12 15.53 11.28
CA ILE A 24 22.80 14.70 10.27
C ILE A 24 22.16 13.32 10.18
N LEU A 25 21.85 12.69 11.31
CA LEU A 25 21.17 11.38 11.32
C LEU A 25 19.76 11.48 10.74
N GLY A 26 19.02 12.53 11.07
CA GLY A 26 17.68 12.79 10.52
C GLY A 26 17.71 13.00 9.00
N THR A 27 18.67 13.79 8.50
CA THR A 27 18.82 14.02 7.06
C THR A 27 19.36 12.77 6.31
N ALA A 28 20.22 11.98 6.95
CA ALA A 28 20.67 10.71 6.38
C ALA A 28 19.54 9.69 6.27
N GLN A 29 18.65 9.59 7.26
CA GLN A 29 17.47 8.74 7.17
C GLN A 29 16.51 9.18 6.04
N LEU A 30 16.30 10.50 5.87
CA LEU A 30 15.49 11.03 4.75
C LEU A 30 16.16 10.81 3.39
N ALA A 31 17.47 10.89 3.31
CA ALA A 31 18.22 10.63 2.06
C ALA A 31 18.28 9.14 1.70
N MET A 32 18.32 8.24 2.68
CA MET A 32 18.24 6.79 2.48
C MET A 32 16.81 6.33 2.12
N SER A 33 15.81 7.15 2.39
CA SER A 33 14.41 6.96 1.96
C SER A 33 14.16 7.48 0.54
N GLY A 34 15.19 7.66 -0.25
CA GLY A 34 15.09 8.08 -1.65
C GLY A 34 14.26 7.11 -2.49
N PRO A 35 13.49 7.60 -3.49
CA PRO A 35 12.49 6.83 -4.23
C PRO A 35 13.06 5.65 -5.06
N ALA A 36 14.36 5.45 -5.10
CA ALA A 36 15.01 4.39 -5.87
C ALA A 36 15.39 3.14 -5.06
N ALA A 37 15.31 3.18 -3.73
CA ALA A 37 15.81 2.09 -2.87
C ALA A 37 14.74 1.30 -2.13
N ILE A 38 13.48 1.74 -2.15
CA ILE A 38 12.38 0.96 -1.59
C ILE A 38 11.74 0.22 -2.75
N GLU A 39 12.03 -1.05 -2.90
CA GLU A 39 11.19 -1.98 -3.67
C GLU A 39 9.80 -1.92 -3.03
N ARG A 40 8.95 -1.06 -3.57
CA ARG A 40 7.59 -0.88 -3.06
C ARG A 40 6.82 -2.16 -3.32
N ASP A 41 6.25 -2.73 -2.27
CA ASP A 41 5.25 -3.76 -2.45
C ASP A 41 4.09 -3.20 -3.27
N GLY A 42 3.49 -4.07 -4.09
CA GLY A 42 2.41 -3.72 -4.98
C GLY A 42 2.86 -3.08 -6.29
N LEU A 43 1.90 -2.92 -7.18
CA LEU A 43 2.07 -2.29 -8.49
C LEU A 43 2.02 -0.77 -8.37
N ALA A 44 2.74 -0.08 -9.24
CA ALA A 44 2.72 1.38 -9.28
C ALA A 44 1.38 1.90 -9.82
N ARG A 45 1.01 3.10 -9.38
CA ARG A 45 -0.16 3.79 -9.87
C ARG A 45 -0.07 4.05 -11.38
N GLY A 46 -1.12 3.72 -12.11
CA GLY A 46 -1.18 3.79 -13.57
C GLY A 46 -0.62 2.56 -14.29
N GLU A 47 0.06 1.67 -13.57
CA GLU A 47 0.53 0.39 -14.09
C GLU A 47 -0.64 -0.53 -14.44
N ARG A 48 -0.44 -1.44 -15.39
CA ARG A 48 -1.44 -2.41 -15.76
C ARG A 48 -1.46 -3.56 -14.77
N ALA A 49 -2.60 -3.79 -14.14
CA ALA A 49 -2.80 -4.92 -13.24
C ALA A 49 -2.84 -6.24 -14.03
N PRO A 50 -2.26 -7.32 -13.53
CA PRO A 50 -2.39 -8.64 -14.09
C PRO A 50 -3.86 -9.06 -14.20
N ALA A 51 -4.23 -9.68 -15.31
CA ALA A 51 -5.59 -10.21 -15.51
C ALA A 51 -5.70 -11.58 -14.84
N TRP A 52 -6.84 -11.81 -14.17
CA TRP A 52 -7.17 -13.10 -13.60
C TRP A 52 -8.67 -13.36 -13.64
N SER A 53 -9.04 -14.63 -13.52
CA SER A 53 -10.42 -15.08 -13.34
C SER A 53 -10.44 -16.21 -12.32
N LEU A 54 -11.20 -16.05 -11.24
CA LEU A 54 -11.32 -17.00 -10.14
C LEU A 54 -12.80 -17.23 -9.82
N ARG A 55 -13.10 -18.35 -9.17
CA ARG A 55 -14.43 -18.67 -8.67
C ARG A 55 -14.46 -18.61 -7.15
N ALA A 56 -15.51 -18.04 -6.60
CA ALA A 56 -15.81 -18.10 -5.19
C ALA A 56 -16.37 -19.48 -4.80
N ALA A 57 -16.51 -19.73 -3.50
CA ALA A 57 -17.02 -21.01 -3.00
C ALA A 57 -18.48 -21.30 -3.42
N ASP A 58 -19.28 -20.26 -3.63
CA ASP A 58 -20.66 -20.32 -4.14
C ASP A 58 -20.74 -20.53 -5.66
N GLY A 59 -19.59 -20.64 -6.35
CA GLY A 59 -19.49 -20.79 -7.80
C GLY A 59 -19.52 -19.48 -8.58
N ALA A 60 -19.73 -18.32 -7.93
CA ALA A 60 -19.70 -17.01 -8.59
C ALA A 60 -18.32 -16.73 -9.18
N GLY A 61 -18.30 -16.25 -10.42
CA GLY A 61 -17.06 -15.88 -11.13
C GLY A 61 -16.67 -14.44 -10.88
N HIS A 62 -15.42 -14.24 -10.48
CA HIS A 62 -14.80 -12.92 -10.29
C HIS A 62 -13.58 -12.78 -11.19
N ARG A 63 -13.30 -11.58 -11.66
CA ARG A 63 -12.18 -11.30 -12.57
C ARG A 63 -11.58 -9.92 -12.33
N SER A 64 -10.34 -9.75 -12.76
CA SER A 64 -9.69 -8.47 -12.96
C SER A 64 -9.14 -8.41 -14.39
N PRO A 65 -9.35 -7.32 -15.16
CA PRO A 65 -10.07 -6.10 -14.78
C PRO A 65 -11.58 -6.36 -14.57
N PRO A 66 -12.22 -5.55 -13.70
CA PRO A 66 -13.63 -5.72 -13.36
C PRO A 66 -14.55 -5.27 -14.49
N ALA A 67 -15.80 -5.73 -14.44
CA ALA A 67 -16.87 -5.16 -15.26
C ALA A 67 -17.39 -3.82 -14.67
N ARG A 68 -17.23 -3.61 -13.36
CA ARG A 68 -17.58 -2.38 -12.65
C ARG A 68 -16.50 -1.29 -12.86
N PRO A 69 -16.82 -0.01 -12.65
CA PRO A 69 -15.86 1.09 -12.84
C PRO A 69 -14.59 0.94 -12.00
N LEU A 70 -14.73 0.36 -10.80
CA LEU A 70 -13.63 0.21 -9.85
C LEU A 70 -13.74 -1.10 -9.07
N GLN A 71 -12.62 -1.76 -8.85
CA GLN A 71 -12.49 -2.96 -8.02
C GLN A 71 -11.45 -2.73 -6.95
N LEU A 72 -11.77 -3.08 -5.70
CA LEU A 72 -10.82 -3.21 -4.61
C LEU A 72 -10.43 -4.67 -4.44
N ILE A 73 -9.16 -4.96 -4.58
CA ILE A 73 -8.56 -6.27 -4.34
C ILE A 73 -7.79 -6.19 -3.03
N ILE A 74 -8.12 -7.03 -2.06
CA ILE A 74 -7.40 -7.18 -0.80
C ILE A 74 -6.62 -8.48 -0.83
N PHE A 75 -5.32 -8.41 -0.75
CA PHE A 75 -4.43 -9.52 -0.53
C PHE A 75 -4.21 -9.69 0.98
N ALA A 76 -4.67 -10.77 1.56
CA ALA A 76 -4.62 -10.97 3.00
C ALA A 76 -4.23 -12.39 3.40
N ASP A 77 -3.78 -12.49 4.64
CA ASP A 77 -3.72 -13.73 5.41
C ASP A 77 -4.59 -13.52 6.65
N HIS A 78 -5.51 -14.44 6.88
CA HIS A 78 -6.46 -14.36 8.00
C HIS A 78 -5.79 -14.40 9.38
N SER A 79 -4.57 -14.91 9.46
CA SER A 79 -3.79 -14.97 10.71
C SER A 79 -3.24 -13.61 11.17
N LEU A 80 -3.34 -12.57 10.34
CA LEU A 80 -2.82 -11.24 10.66
C LEU A 80 -3.69 -10.53 11.69
N LYS A 81 -3.08 -10.04 12.77
CA LYS A 81 -3.77 -9.33 13.87
C LYS A 81 -4.53 -8.08 13.42
N SER A 82 -4.08 -7.42 12.35
CA SER A 82 -4.73 -6.24 11.77
C SER A 82 -5.95 -6.56 10.90
N PHE A 83 -6.16 -7.82 10.54
CA PHE A 83 -7.20 -8.22 9.60
C PHE A 83 -8.63 -7.86 10.03
N PRO A 84 -9.05 -8.01 11.31
CA PRO A 84 -10.38 -7.59 11.75
C PRO A 84 -10.66 -6.11 11.49
N SER A 85 -9.71 -5.22 11.78
CA SER A 85 -9.87 -3.78 11.51
C SER A 85 -9.97 -3.47 10.02
N VAL A 86 -9.29 -4.24 9.15
CA VAL A 86 -9.42 -4.12 7.70
C VAL A 86 -10.81 -4.55 7.25
N VAL A 87 -11.35 -5.64 7.79
CA VAL A 87 -12.72 -6.12 7.49
C VAL A 87 -13.77 -5.06 7.79
N ASP A 88 -13.66 -4.36 8.92
CA ASP A 88 -14.57 -3.26 9.25
C ASP A 88 -14.54 -2.14 8.20
N GLY A 89 -13.34 -1.79 7.71
CA GLY A 89 -13.19 -0.82 6.62
C GLY A 89 -13.77 -1.31 5.28
N LEU A 90 -13.70 -2.61 4.99
CA LEU A 90 -14.31 -3.20 3.79
C LEU A 90 -15.84 -3.15 3.84
N ARG A 91 -16.42 -3.46 5.00
CA ARG A 91 -17.87 -3.36 5.22
C ARG A 91 -18.33 -1.92 5.03
N GLN A 92 -17.63 -0.98 5.66
CA GLN A 92 -17.94 0.44 5.53
C GLN A 92 -17.88 0.89 4.06
N LEU A 93 -16.84 0.50 3.31
CA LEU A 93 -16.72 0.83 1.89
C LEU A 93 -17.87 0.22 1.08
N ARG A 94 -18.22 -1.06 1.29
CA ARG A 94 -19.31 -1.73 0.61
C ARG A 94 -20.64 -0.99 0.79
N ASP A 95 -20.89 -0.55 2.01
CA ASP A 95 -22.16 0.10 2.37
C ASP A 95 -22.22 1.56 1.86
N GLN A 96 -21.07 2.24 1.77
CA GLN A 96 -20.95 3.63 1.30
C GLN A 96 -20.82 3.76 -0.22
N ASP A 97 -20.17 2.81 -0.89
CA ASP A 97 -19.89 2.88 -2.33
C ASP A 97 -20.17 1.52 -3.01
N PRO A 98 -21.43 1.20 -3.27
CA PRO A 98 -21.82 -0.07 -3.90
C PRO A 98 -21.35 -0.19 -5.36
N ALA A 99 -20.84 0.88 -5.99
CA ALA A 99 -20.25 0.84 -7.32
C ALA A 99 -18.86 0.17 -7.34
N VAL A 100 -18.20 0.11 -6.18
CA VAL A 100 -16.92 -0.59 -6.04
C VAL A 100 -17.18 -2.09 -5.88
N GLU A 101 -16.53 -2.90 -6.71
CA GLU A 101 -16.46 -4.34 -6.51
C GLU A 101 -15.36 -4.64 -5.47
N ILE A 102 -15.69 -5.33 -4.39
CA ILE A 102 -14.72 -5.71 -3.36
C ILE A 102 -14.46 -7.20 -3.47
N VAL A 103 -13.18 -7.59 -3.51
CA VAL A 103 -12.74 -8.99 -3.54
C VAL A 103 -11.59 -9.18 -2.55
N VAL A 104 -11.68 -10.21 -1.73
CA VAL A 104 -10.61 -10.61 -0.82
C VAL A 104 -9.91 -11.86 -1.35
N LEU A 105 -8.61 -11.79 -1.57
CA LEU A 105 -7.76 -12.91 -1.94
C LEU A 105 -7.05 -13.41 -0.67
N LEU A 106 -7.37 -14.61 -0.23
CA LEU A 106 -6.72 -15.25 0.91
C LEU A 106 -5.69 -16.28 0.42
N ARG A 107 -4.47 -16.20 0.92
CA ARG A 107 -3.38 -17.12 0.55
C ARG A 107 -3.72 -18.57 0.88
N LYS A 108 -4.40 -18.81 1.99
CA LYS A 108 -4.80 -20.14 2.49
C LYS A 108 -6.32 -20.27 2.59
N ARG A 109 -7.04 -19.81 1.57
CA ARG A 109 -8.51 -19.84 1.56
C ARG A 109 -9.06 -21.27 1.77
N SER A 110 -8.41 -22.28 1.21
CA SER A 110 -8.83 -23.69 1.32
C SER A 110 -8.81 -24.23 2.75
N GLU A 111 -8.06 -23.61 3.65
CA GLU A 111 -8.00 -23.97 5.06
C GLU A 111 -9.12 -23.33 5.90
N MET A 112 -9.88 -22.41 5.32
CA MET A 112 -10.95 -21.70 6.01
C MET A 112 -12.33 -22.18 5.59
N ALA A 113 -13.06 -22.74 6.57
CA ALA A 113 -14.46 -23.08 6.37
C ALA A 113 -15.33 -21.82 6.32
N GLU A 114 -16.46 -21.89 5.60
CA GLU A 114 -17.42 -20.79 5.46
C GLU A 114 -17.90 -20.18 6.80
N PRO A 115 -18.14 -20.98 7.87
CA PRO A 115 -18.48 -20.43 9.17
C PRO A 115 -17.41 -19.49 9.75
N VAL A 116 -16.13 -19.77 9.50
CA VAL A 116 -15.03 -18.93 9.96
C VAL A 116 -15.01 -17.60 9.20
N LEU A 117 -15.29 -17.61 7.90
CA LEU A 117 -15.40 -16.38 7.10
C LEU A 117 -16.53 -15.46 7.60
N ARG A 118 -17.67 -16.05 7.99
CA ARG A 118 -18.76 -15.29 8.62
C ARG A 118 -18.35 -14.73 9.98
N LEU A 119 -17.68 -15.53 10.79
CA LEU A 119 -17.22 -15.12 12.13
C LEU A 119 -16.27 -13.91 12.06
N ILE A 120 -15.39 -13.86 11.07
CA ILE A 120 -14.50 -12.72 10.86
C ILE A 120 -15.15 -11.56 10.09
N GLY A 121 -16.42 -11.72 9.70
CA GLY A 121 -17.25 -10.65 9.16
C GLY A 121 -17.06 -10.35 7.68
N LEU A 122 -16.60 -11.30 6.90
CA LEU A 122 -16.54 -11.22 5.43
C LEU A 122 -17.84 -11.63 4.74
N GLU A 123 -18.93 -11.74 5.49
CA GLU A 123 -20.24 -12.07 4.92
C GLU A 123 -20.63 -11.05 3.84
N GLY A 124 -21.04 -11.56 2.67
CA GLY A 124 -21.41 -10.72 1.51
C GLY A 124 -20.22 -10.06 0.80
N ILE A 125 -18.97 -10.39 1.17
CA ILE A 125 -17.76 -10.00 0.45
C ILE A 125 -17.14 -11.25 -0.17
N PRO A 126 -16.96 -11.32 -1.50
CA PRO A 126 -16.34 -12.45 -2.18
C PRO A 126 -14.93 -12.73 -1.65
N VAL A 127 -14.72 -13.97 -1.21
CA VAL A 127 -13.43 -14.45 -0.72
C VAL A 127 -12.92 -15.57 -1.63
N LEU A 128 -11.79 -15.36 -2.25
CA LEU A 128 -11.20 -16.24 -3.25
C LEU A 128 -9.87 -16.81 -2.75
N ALA A 129 -9.49 -17.97 -3.29
CA ALA A 129 -8.17 -18.54 -3.06
C ALA A 129 -7.14 -17.80 -3.92
N GLY A 130 -6.23 -17.07 -3.28
CA GLY A 130 -5.10 -16.40 -3.94
C GLY A 130 -3.91 -17.34 -4.08
N SER A 131 -3.49 -17.65 -5.31
CA SER A 131 -2.28 -18.43 -5.54
C SER A 131 -1.00 -17.63 -5.25
N ALA A 132 0.10 -18.32 -4.94
CA ALA A 132 1.40 -17.67 -4.75
C ALA A 132 1.85 -16.89 -6.02
N ALA A 133 1.54 -17.41 -7.21
CA ALA A 133 1.83 -16.75 -8.47
C ALA A 133 1.07 -15.42 -8.58
N LEU A 134 -0.23 -15.40 -8.22
CA LEU A 134 -1.03 -14.18 -8.26
C LEU A 134 -0.51 -13.10 -7.30
N TYR A 135 -0.05 -13.49 -6.09
CA TYR A 135 0.61 -12.56 -5.18
C TYR A 135 1.92 -12.01 -5.76
N ALA A 136 2.71 -12.86 -6.42
CA ALA A 136 3.95 -12.45 -7.07
C ALA A 136 3.70 -11.52 -8.27
N ASP A 137 2.71 -11.80 -9.11
CA ASP A 137 2.32 -10.99 -10.27
C ASP A 137 1.90 -9.56 -9.85
N TYR A 138 1.25 -9.44 -8.68
CA TYR A 138 0.90 -8.14 -8.09
C TYR A 138 2.01 -7.54 -7.22
N ASN A 139 3.18 -8.20 -7.14
CA ASN A 139 4.32 -7.81 -6.28
C ASN A 139 3.91 -7.61 -4.81
N VAL A 140 3.02 -8.47 -4.29
CA VAL A 140 2.55 -8.40 -2.89
C VAL A 140 3.28 -9.44 -2.04
N ARG A 141 4.15 -8.97 -1.17
CA ARG A 141 4.95 -9.81 -0.25
C ARG A 141 4.39 -9.78 1.18
N VAL A 142 3.84 -8.65 1.58
CA VAL A 142 3.30 -8.37 2.91
C VAL A 142 1.82 -8.05 2.81
N GLY A 143 1.06 -8.43 3.81
CA GLY A 143 -0.38 -8.15 3.87
C GLY A 143 -0.82 -7.70 5.27
N PRO A 144 -2.04 -7.20 5.37
CA PRO A 144 -3.04 -6.98 4.30
C PRO A 144 -2.63 -5.87 3.34
N PHE A 145 -2.75 -6.12 2.03
CA PHE A 145 -2.40 -5.16 0.98
C PHE A 145 -3.62 -4.88 0.10
N ALA A 146 -3.91 -3.61 -0.14
CA ALA A 146 -5.06 -3.14 -0.89
C ALA A 146 -4.65 -2.54 -2.23
N ILE A 147 -5.35 -2.92 -3.31
CA ILE A 147 -5.13 -2.39 -4.65
C ILE A 147 -6.48 -2.03 -5.27
N PHE A 148 -6.64 -0.78 -5.71
CA PHE A 148 -7.75 -0.36 -6.55
C PHE A 148 -7.38 -0.47 -8.02
N VAL A 149 -8.22 -1.17 -8.80
CA VAL A 149 -8.07 -1.37 -10.25
C VAL A 149 -9.31 -0.85 -10.95
N ASP A 150 -9.14 -0.07 -12.02
CA ASP A 150 -10.26 0.40 -12.84
C ASP A 150 -10.67 -0.61 -13.92
N SER A 151 -11.77 -0.33 -14.61
CA SER A 151 -12.28 -1.19 -15.69
C SER A 151 -11.34 -1.31 -16.90
N ALA A 152 -10.37 -0.39 -17.05
CA ALA A 152 -9.30 -0.49 -18.04
C ALA A 152 -8.13 -1.37 -17.58
N GLY A 153 -8.20 -1.92 -16.35
CA GLY A 153 -7.14 -2.73 -15.76
C GLY A 153 -5.94 -1.91 -15.27
N ARG A 154 -6.13 -0.63 -14.95
CA ARG A 154 -5.04 0.20 -14.41
C ARG A 154 -5.15 0.34 -12.91
N VAL A 155 -4.02 0.24 -12.24
CA VAL A 155 -3.92 0.51 -10.80
C VAL A 155 -4.20 1.98 -10.53
N ARG A 156 -5.21 2.26 -9.72
CA ARG A 156 -5.60 3.62 -9.33
C ARG A 156 -4.94 4.03 -8.03
N ALA A 157 -4.84 3.10 -7.07
CA ALA A 157 -4.15 3.28 -5.80
C ALA A 157 -3.74 1.92 -5.24
N SER A 158 -2.63 1.86 -4.50
CA SER A 158 -2.16 0.66 -3.83
C SER A 158 -1.44 1.01 -2.53
N SER A 159 -1.65 0.22 -1.47
CA SER A 159 -0.98 0.41 -0.18
C SER A 159 -1.12 -0.80 0.73
N LEU A 160 -0.18 -0.96 1.66
CA LEU A 160 -0.36 -1.76 2.86
C LEU A 160 -1.46 -1.13 3.72
N VAL A 161 -2.36 -1.95 4.25
CA VAL A 161 -3.49 -1.49 5.08
C VAL A 161 -3.55 -2.32 6.37
N ASN A 162 -3.45 -1.64 7.52
CA ASN A 162 -3.53 -2.26 8.84
C ASN A 162 -4.77 -1.81 9.62
N HIS A 163 -5.47 -0.79 9.10
CA HIS A 163 -6.65 -0.20 9.73
C HIS A 163 -7.71 0.13 8.68
N GLY A 164 -8.98 0.00 9.05
CA GLY A 164 -10.11 0.24 8.16
C GLY A 164 -10.14 1.65 7.54
N TRP A 165 -9.75 2.69 8.29
CA TRP A 165 -9.70 4.07 7.79
C TRP A 165 -8.72 4.27 6.60
N GLN A 166 -7.70 3.41 6.48
CA GLN A 166 -6.75 3.47 5.37
C GLN A 166 -7.41 3.08 4.04
N ILE A 167 -8.44 2.23 4.08
CA ILE A 167 -9.23 1.84 2.90
C ILE A 167 -9.99 3.06 2.37
N ALA A 168 -10.65 3.83 3.24
CA ALA A 168 -11.34 5.05 2.86
C ALA A 168 -10.39 6.10 2.24
N LYS A 169 -9.21 6.28 2.85
CA LYS A 169 -8.17 7.15 2.30
C LYS A 169 -7.67 6.67 0.94
N LEU A 170 -7.46 5.37 0.79
CA LEU A 170 -7.00 4.79 -0.48
C LEU A 170 -8.07 4.93 -1.57
N ARG A 171 -9.36 4.81 -1.20
CA ARG A 171 -10.50 5.04 -2.09
C ARG A 171 -10.49 6.47 -2.65
N GLN A 172 -10.26 7.49 -1.79
CA GLN A 172 -10.12 8.88 -2.21
C GLN A 172 -8.95 9.08 -3.19
N LEU A 173 -7.81 8.42 -2.94
CA LEU A 173 -6.66 8.45 -3.85
C LEU A 173 -6.96 7.80 -5.21
N ALA A 174 -7.82 6.79 -5.25
CA ALA A 174 -8.22 6.14 -6.48
C ALA A 174 -9.03 7.06 -7.40
N ASP A 175 -9.74 8.07 -6.88
CA ASP A 175 -10.49 9.05 -7.66
C ASP A 175 -9.60 10.10 -8.35
N VAL A 176 -8.41 10.33 -7.82
CA VAL A 176 -7.48 11.30 -8.43
C VAL A 176 -7.17 10.86 -9.87
N PRO A 177 -7.26 11.75 -10.88
CA PRO A 177 -6.95 11.40 -12.26
C PRO A 177 -5.52 10.87 -12.42
N LEU A 178 -5.33 9.87 -13.30
CA LEU A 178 -4.00 9.45 -13.70
C LEU A 178 -3.41 10.54 -14.59
N LEU A 179 -2.19 10.98 -14.28
CA LEU A 179 -1.48 11.89 -15.17
C LEU A 179 -1.22 11.19 -16.52
N PRO A 180 -1.37 11.88 -17.65
CA PRO A 180 -1.08 11.30 -18.95
C PRO A 180 0.37 10.80 -19.01
N ALA A 181 0.59 9.68 -19.67
CA ALA A 181 1.86 8.93 -19.73
C ALA A 181 3.03 9.68 -20.43
N GLY A 182 3.03 11.00 -20.41
CA GLY A 182 4.08 11.87 -20.96
C GLY A 182 4.62 12.91 -19.98
N SER A 183 4.03 13.04 -18.78
CA SER A 183 4.41 14.10 -17.83
C SER A 183 5.48 13.68 -16.81
N ARG A 184 6.16 12.53 -17.02
CA ARG A 184 7.38 12.26 -16.25
C ARG A 184 8.41 13.28 -16.71
N SER A 185 8.60 14.32 -15.88
CA SER A 185 9.63 15.32 -15.96
C SER A 185 10.90 14.72 -16.57
N ALA A 186 11.27 15.20 -17.76
CA ALA A 186 12.55 14.88 -18.37
C ALA A 186 13.63 15.16 -17.32
N ARG A 187 14.33 14.11 -16.90
CA ARG A 187 15.46 14.22 -15.99
C ARG A 187 16.43 15.21 -16.62
N PRO A 188 16.78 16.33 -15.96
CA PRO A 188 17.69 17.30 -16.54
C PRO A 188 18.99 16.59 -16.95
N PRO A 189 19.56 16.91 -18.12
CA PRO A 189 20.78 16.26 -18.57
C PRO A 189 21.88 16.48 -17.53
N ARG A 190 22.50 15.40 -17.08
CA ARG A 190 23.69 15.46 -16.22
C ARG A 190 24.72 16.32 -16.92
N ARG A 191 24.98 17.54 -16.42
CA ARG A 191 26.15 18.33 -16.81
C ARG A 191 27.39 17.48 -16.58
N ARG A 192 28.01 17.03 -17.67
CA ARG A 192 29.35 16.52 -17.59
C ARG A 192 30.23 17.70 -17.17
N LEU A 193 30.75 17.67 -15.96
CA LEU A 193 31.87 18.52 -15.60
C LEU A 193 33.04 18.05 -16.48
N ALA A 194 33.36 18.84 -17.52
CA ALA A 194 34.59 18.70 -18.24
C ALA A 194 35.71 19.03 -17.25
N GLY A 195 36.51 18.02 -16.93
CA GLY A 195 37.76 18.24 -16.19
C GLY A 195 38.73 19.08 -17.00
N ALA A 196 39.30 20.05 -16.32
CA ALA A 196 40.58 20.64 -16.68
C ALA A 196 41.62 20.14 -15.68
#